data_2475d0340543116aee2ef80f3c1f3d6c
#
_entry.id   2475d0340543116aee2ef80f3c1f3d6c
#
_cell.length_a   1.000
_cell.length_b   1.000
_cell.length_c   1.000
_cell.angle_alpha   90.00
_cell.angle_beta   90.00
_cell.angle_gamma   90.00
#
_symmetry.space_group_name_H-M   'P 1'
#
loop_
_entity.id
_entity.type
_entity.pdbx_description
1 polymer ?
#
loop_
_entity_poly.entity_id
_entity_poly.type
_entity_poly.pdbx_seq_one_letter_code
_entity_poly.pdbx_strand_id
1 'polypeptide(L)'
;STYELAISEPLPDEPHALPQIAPYLVSRFYQERNGEYSRSTINKGIQTQVEDLAERWSNEFGRSDIRNLAILVIDIPSNQVVAYCGNVHFDRKQGGNQVDVIQAPRSTGSILKPFLYYAMLQEGSLLPDMLLPDVPVNINGFTPQNFSMQFEGAVPASEALARSLNIPAVTMLQRYGVPKFHSFLQQIGLKTINRSSSHYGLSLILGGAEATLWDVTNAYAMMGRSLLQLPQRSCSLLLPT
;
A
#
# COMPACT_ATOMS: atom_id res chain seq x y z
N SER A 1 49.19 -6.31 24.96
CA SER A 1 48.74 -6.32 23.55
C SER A 1 47.22 -6.09 23.49
N THR A 2 46.68 -5.72 22.35
CA THR A 2 45.22 -5.57 22.14
C THR A 2 44.46 -6.87 22.46
N TYR A 3 45.11 -8.02 22.27
CA TYR A 3 44.58 -9.32 22.60
C TYR A 3 44.46 -9.56 24.13
N GLU A 4 45.43 -9.12 24.90
CA GLU A 4 45.41 -9.25 26.38
C GLU A 4 44.35 -8.31 27.00
N LEU A 5 44.15 -7.14 26.42
CA LEU A 5 43.06 -6.22 26.81
C LEU A 5 41.67 -6.85 26.52
N ALA A 6 41.50 -7.45 25.35
CA ALA A 6 40.23 -8.07 24.96
C ALA A 6 39.88 -9.30 25.85
N ILE A 7 40.88 -10.08 26.29
CA ILE A 7 40.65 -11.21 27.22
C ILE A 7 40.35 -10.72 28.66
N SER A 8 40.83 -9.54 29.03
CA SER A 8 40.58 -8.98 30.36
C SER A 8 39.23 -8.25 30.50
N GLU A 9 38.53 -8.04 29.41
CA GLU A 9 37.17 -7.48 29.47
C GLU A 9 36.20 -8.53 30.05
N PRO A 10 35.43 -8.17 31.10
CA PRO A 10 34.42 -9.09 31.65
C PRO A 10 33.37 -9.37 30.58
N LEU A 11 33.13 -10.65 30.30
CA LEU A 11 32.02 -11.05 29.48
C LEU A 11 30.70 -10.70 30.21
N PRO A 12 29.69 -10.21 29.51
CA PRO A 12 28.39 -9.97 30.11
C PRO A 12 27.83 -11.30 30.65
N ASP A 13 27.25 -11.29 31.84
CA ASP A 13 26.67 -12.46 32.50
C ASP A 13 25.59 -13.16 31.68
N GLU A 14 24.88 -12.38 30.84
CA GLU A 14 23.88 -12.88 29.90
C GLU A 14 24.05 -12.21 28.53
N PRO A 15 23.77 -12.94 27.43
CA PRO A 15 23.76 -12.35 26.11
C PRO A 15 22.68 -11.25 26.03
N HIS A 16 23.06 -10.05 25.64
CA HIS A 16 22.08 -9.00 25.35
C HIS A 16 21.23 -9.39 24.15
N ALA A 17 19.91 -9.26 24.30
CA ALA A 17 18.99 -9.45 23.18
C ALA A 17 19.29 -8.44 22.07
N LEU A 18 19.41 -8.92 20.84
CA LEU A 18 19.55 -8.04 19.68
C LEU A 18 18.30 -7.19 19.51
N PRO A 19 18.46 -5.89 19.17
CA PRO A 19 17.33 -5.04 18.88
C PRO A 19 16.45 -5.64 17.78
N GLN A 20 15.17 -5.80 18.03
CA GLN A 20 14.20 -6.30 17.05
C GLN A 20 13.48 -5.12 16.38
N ILE A 21 14.21 -4.38 15.56
CA ILE A 21 13.65 -3.28 14.77
C ILE A 21 13.39 -3.81 13.37
N ALA A 22 12.16 -3.62 12.85
CA ALA A 22 11.73 -4.06 11.52
C ALA A 22 12.03 -5.56 11.22
N PRO A 23 11.58 -6.52 12.05
CA PRO A 23 11.97 -7.93 11.93
C PRO A 23 11.59 -8.56 10.59
N TYR A 24 10.48 -8.15 10.00
CA TYR A 24 10.04 -8.61 8.67
C TYR A 24 10.98 -8.14 7.55
N LEU A 25 11.52 -6.92 7.67
CA LEU A 25 12.51 -6.40 6.73
C LEU A 25 13.82 -7.18 6.84
N VAL A 26 14.26 -7.49 8.06
CA VAL A 26 15.45 -8.32 8.29
C VAL A 26 15.26 -9.71 7.68
N SER A 27 14.11 -10.35 7.89
CA SER A 27 13.78 -11.65 7.30
C SER A 27 13.78 -11.59 5.77
N ARG A 28 13.22 -10.54 5.18
CA ARG A 28 13.21 -10.30 3.75
C ARG A 28 14.63 -10.14 3.20
N PHE A 29 15.48 -9.31 3.80
CA PHE A 29 16.86 -9.13 3.36
C PHE A 29 17.69 -10.41 3.51
N TYR A 30 17.46 -11.18 4.56
CA TYR A 30 18.11 -12.47 4.72
C TYR A 30 17.79 -13.43 3.56
N GLN A 31 16.54 -13.49 3.15
CA GLN A 31 16.11 -14.32 2.01
C GLN A 31 16.61 -13.79 0.65
N GLU A 32 16.54 -12.47 0.42
CA GLU A 32 16.90 -11.86 -0.86
C GLU A 32 18.44 -11.76 -1.05
N ARG A 33 19.21 -11.69 0.04
CA ARG A 33 20.64 -11.39 0.02
C ARG A 33 21.52 -12.41 0.77
N ASN A 34 20.99 -13.58 1.08
CA ASN A 34 21.72 -14.67 1.73
C ASN A 34 22.49 -14.24 3.01
N GLY A 35 21.96 -13.30 3.78
CA GLY A 35 22.58 -12.81 5.01
C GLY A 35 23.73 -11.81 4.81
N GLU A 36 23.92 -11.28 3.61
CA GLU A 36 24.92 -10.22 3.39
C GLU A 36 24.59 -8.95 4.19
N TYR A 37 25.64 -8.20 4.55
CA TYR A 37 25.49 -6.90 5.19
C TYR A 37 24.64 -5.97 4.32
N SER A 38 23.61 -5.40 4.92
CA SER A 38 22.68 -4.51 4.21
C SER A 38 22.44 -3.25 5.02
N ARG A 39 22.61 -2.10 4.38
CA ARG A 39 22.31 -0.80 4.98
C ARG A 39 20.99 -0.27 4.43
N SER A 40 19.96 -0.20 5.27
CA SER A 40 18.62 0.25 4.86
C SER A 40 18.44 1.76 4.94
N THR A 41 17.36 2.25 4.31
CA THR A 41 16.92 3.65 4.37
C THR A 41 16.00 3.91 5.58
N ILE A 42 15.76 2.92 6.41
CA ILE A 42 14.84 3.02 7.56
C ILE A 42 15.33 4.08 8.55
N ASN A 43 14.44 5.00 8.92
CA ASN A 43 14.66 5.94 10.00
C ASN A 43 14.20 5.31 11.31
N LYS A 44 15.14 5.10 12.26
CA LYS A 44 14.84 4.43 13.53
C LYS A 44 13.70 5.08 14.30
N GLY A 45 13.67 6.42 14.38
CA GLY A 45 12.63 7.14 15.12
C GLY A 45 11.23 6.96 14.51
N ILE A 46 11.13 7.06 13.16
CA ILE A 46 9.86 6.84 12.45
C ILE A 46 9.44 5.37 12.56
N GLN A 47 10.38 4.43 12.42
CA GLN A 47 10.10 2.99 12.54
C GLN A 47 9.50 2.65 13.91
N THR A 48 10.13 3.14 15.00
CA THR A 48 9.61 2.89 16.35
C THR A 48 8.19 3.44 16.52
N GLN A 49 7.95 4.68 16.08
CA GLN A 49 6.60 5.28 16.15
C GLN A 49 5.57 4.48 15.35
N VAL A 50 5.96 3.97 14.18
CA VAL A 50 5.09 3.14 13.32
C VAL A 50 4.80 1.79 13.97
N GLU A 51 5.78 1.15 14.60
CA GLU A 51 5.58 -0.11 15.33
C GLU A 51 4.66 0.08 16.55
N ASP A 52 4.86 1.13 17.35
CA ASP A 52 3.98 1.48 18.47
C ASP A 52 2.55 1.77 18.01
N LEU A 53 2.40 2.46 16.87
CA LEU A 53 1.09 2.73 16.26
C LEU A 53 0.42 1.45 15.78
N ALA A 54 1.17 0.57 15.10
CA ALA A 54 0.68 -0.70 14.60
C ALA A 54 0.20 -1.60 15.75
N GLU A 55 0.95 -1.66 16.84
CA GLU A 55 0.57 -2.46 18.01
C GLU A 55 -0.72 -1.95 18.66
N ARG A 56 -0.84 -0.64 18.86
CA ARG A 56 -2.06 -0.02 19.40
C ARG A 56 -3.29 -0.34 18.54
N TRP A 57 -3.20 -0.17 17.23
CA TRP A 57 -4.30 -0.45 16.32
C TRP A 57 -4.59 -1.94 16.17
N SER A 58 -3.56 -2.80 16.24
CA SER A 58 -3.75 -4.25 16.27
C SER A 58 -4.60 -4.70 17.45
N ASN A 59 -4.36 -4.14 18.64
CA ASN A 59 -5.15 -4.43 19.83
C ASN A 59 -6.63 -3.99 19.66
N GLU A 60 -6.86 -2.85 19.01
CA GLU A 60 -8.22 -2.37 18.74
C GLU A 60 -8.92 -3.24 17.69
N PHE A 61 -8.26 -3.51 16.57
CA PHE A 61 -8.80 -4.34 15.49
C PHE A 61 -8.93 -5.82 15.86
N GLY A 62 -8.12 -6.31 16.80
CA GLY A 62 -8.21 -7.67 17.34
C GLY A 62 -9.59 -7.99 17.95
N ARG A 63 -10.31 -6.96 18.45
CA ARG A 63 -11.71 -7.08 18.93
C ARG A 63 -12.69 -7.43 17.81
N SER A 64 -12.30 -7.17 16.55
CA SER A 64 -13.08 -7.48 15.34
C SER A 64 -12.45 -8.62 14.53
N ASP A 65 -11.64 -9.49 15.17
CA ASP A 65 -10.91 -10.60 14.55
C ASP A 65 -9.94 -10.21 13.40
N ILE A 66 -9.55 -8.94 13.32
CA ILE A 66 -8.52 -8.49 12.39
C ILE A 66 -7.16 -8.68 13.06
N ARG A 67 -6.39 -9.67 12.58
CA ARG A 67 -5.15 -10.13 13.23
C ARG A 67 -3.87 -9.70 12.54
N ASN A 68 -3.96 -9.19 11.31
CA ASN A 68 -2.81 -8.76 10.53
C ASN A 68 -2.93 -7.28 10.21
N LEU A 69 -1.84 -6.54 10.40
CA LEU A 69 -1.74 -5.13 10.08
C LEU A 69 -0.33 -4.84 9.58
N ALA A 70 -0.22 -4.11 8.47
CA ALA A 70 1.06 -3.66 7.95
C ALA A 70 1.04 -2.16 7.68
N ILE A 71 2.19 -1.52 7.84
CA ILE A 71 2.38 -0.10 7.56
C ILE A 71 3.68 0.07 6.78
N LEU A 72 3.59 0.78 5.66
CA LEU A 72 4.73 1.17 4.83
C LEU A 72 4.75 2.69 4.70
N VAL A 73 5.88 3.31 4.99
CA VAL A 73 6.05 4.76 4.87
C VAL A 73 7.15 5.07 3.88
N ILE A 74 6.82 5.87 2.86
CA ILE A 74 7.76 6.38 1.85
C ILE A 74 7.88 7.90 1.99
N ASP A 75 9.10 8.39 2.08
CA ASP A 75 9.40 9.81 1.97
C ASP A 75 9.30 10.23 0.50
N ILE A 76 8.32 11.07 0.17
CA ILE A 76 8.05 11.47 -1.22
C ILE A 76 9.23 12.20 -1.87
N PRO A 77 9.90 13.19 -1.23
CA PRO A 77 11.04 13.89 -1.82
C PRO A 77 12.20 12.97 -2.19
N SER A 78 12.63 12.09 -1.29
CA SER A 78 13.75 11.18 -1.53
C SER A 78 13.35 9.90 -2.26
N ASN A 79 12.05 9.56 -2.25
CA ASN A 79 11.48 8.27 -2.68
C ASN A 79 12.12 7.07 -1.95
N GLN A 80 12.41 7.24 -0.67
CA GLN A 80 12.98 6.21 0.19
C GLN A 80 11.93 5.67 1.16
N VAL A 81 11.99 4.37 1.41
CA VAL A 81 11.20 3.76 2.48
C VAL A 81 11.84 4.13 3.82
N VAL A 82 11.11 4.83 4.67
CA VAL A 82 11.59 5.30 5.98
C VAL A 82 11.03 4.49 7.15
N ALA A 83 9.94 3.72 6.93
CA ALA A 83 9.47 2.73 7.89
C ALA A 83 8.82 1.53 7.18
N TYR A 84 9.01 0.34 7.76
CA TYR A 84 8.56 -0.94 7.23
C TYR A 84 8.05 -1.84 8.38
N CYS A 85 6.76 -1.82 8.62
CA CYS A 85 6.10 -2.73 9.56
C CYS A 85 5.34 -3.79 8.75
N GLY A 86 5.95 -4.96 8.54
CA GLY A 86 5.39 -6.02 7.68
C GLY A 86 4.19 -6.73 8.27
N ASN A 87 4.09 -6.77 9.59
CA ASN A 87 2.95 -7.26 10.37
C ASN A 87 3.16 -6.87 11.84
N VAL A 88 2.16 -7.13 12.67
CA VAL A 88 2.21 -6.98 14.13
C VAL A 88 2.54 -8.32 14.81
N HIS A 89 3.03 -8.26 16.06
CA HIS A 89 3.29 -9.42 16.92
C HIS A 89 4.17 -10.49 16.25
N PHE A 90 5.41 -10.10 15.87
CA PHE A 90 6.39 -11.05 15.35
C PHE A 90 6.79 -12.07 16.41
N ASP A 91 5.97 -13.09 16.62
CA ASP A 91 6.29 -14.23 17.49
C ASP A 91 6.39 -15.52 16.65
N ARG A 92 7.59 -16.12 16.66
CA ARG A 92 7.84 -17.42 15.98
C ARG A 92 7.02 -18.57 16.56
N LYS A 93 6.48 -18.42 17.76
CA LYS A 93 5.70 -19.47 18.45
C LYS A 93 4.21 -19.42 18.12
N GLN A 94 3.69 -18.27 17.67
CA GLN A 94 2.30 -18.12 17.26
C GLN A 94 2.22 -18.21 15.73
N GLY A 95 1.77 -19.35 15.21
CA GLY A 95 1.60 -19.57 13.77
C GLY A 95 0.65 -18.52 13.18
N GLY A 96 1.01 -17.95 12.01
CA GLY A 96 0.17 -17.01 11.23
C GLY A 96 0.66 -15.57 11.18
N ASN A 97 1.38 -15.08 12.19
CA ASN A 97 1.89 -13.70 12.22
C ASN A 97 3.28 -13.54 11.55
N GLN A 98 3.78 -14.59 10.90
CA GLN A 98 5.09 -14.55 10.22
C GLN A 98 5.00 -14.06 8.76
N VAL A 99 3.81 -13.77 8.27
CA VAL A 99 3.61 -13.31 6.89
C VAL A 99 3.92 -11.81 6.81
N ASP A 100 4.83 -11.45 5.90
CA ASP A 100 5.02 -10.06 5.49
C ASP A 100 3.84 -9.59 4.63
N VAL A 101 2.89 -8.89 5.26
CA VAL A 101 1.66 -8.44 4.61
C VAL A 101 1.93 -7.32 3.60
N ILE A 102 3.06 -6.61 3.71
CA ILE A 102 3.44 -5.58 2.71
C ILE A 102 3.61 -6.22 1.33
N GLN A 103 4.11 -7.46 1.26
CA GLN A 103 4.33 -8.19 0.01
C GLN A 103 3.15 -9.08 -0.40
N ALA A 104 2.17 -9.28 0.49
CA ALA A 104 1.04 -10.15 0.21
C ALA A 104 -0.02 -9.41 -0.62
N PRO A 105 -0.47 -9.97 -1.77
CA PRO A 105 -1.58 -9.40 -2.52
C PRO A 105 -2.87 -9.41 -1.69
N ARG A 106 -3.57 -8.29 -1.71
CA ARG A 106 -4.87 -8.10 -1.03
C ARG A 106 -5.80 -7.31 -1.93
N SER A 107 -7.11 -7.52 -1.76
CA SER A 107 -8.12 -6.73 -2.47
C SER A 107 -7.83 -5.24 -2.31
N THR A 108 -7.85 -4.53 -3.43
CA THR A 108 -7.61 -3.09 -3.48
C THR A 108 -8.78 -2.27 -2.92
N GLY A 109 -9.95 -2.87 -2.78
CA GLY A 109 -11.13 -2.10 -2.40
C GLY A 109 -11.30 -0.87 -3.28
N SER A 110 -11.47 0.29 -2.65
CA SER A 110 -11.66 1.59 -3.33
C SER A 110 -10.38 2.39 -3.56
N ILE A 111 -9.21 1.88 -3.17
CA ILE A 111 -7.95 2.66 -3.27
C ILE A 111 -7.46 2.89 -4.71
N LEU A 112 -8.10 2.27 -5.70
CA LEU A 112 -7.82 2.53 -7.11
C LEU A 112 -8.63 3.71 -7.68
N LYS A 113 -9.67 4.17 -7.00
CA LYS A 113 -10.53 5.29 -7.47
C LYS A 113 -9.75 6.59 -7.72
N PRO A 114 -8.81 7.02 -6.85
CA PRO A 114 -8.00 8.20 -7.10
C PRO A 114 -7.16 8.13 -8.39
N PHE A 115 -6.67 6.95 -8.75
CA PHE A 115 -5.91 6.76 -9.99
C PHE A 115 -6.79 6.90 -11.24
N LEU A 116 -8.02 6.39 -11.21
CA LEU A 116 -8.97 6.59 -12.29
C LEU A 116 -9.35 8.05 -12.43
N TYR A 117 -9.64 8.70 -11.32
CA TYR A 117 -9.95 10.13 -11.27
C TYR A 117 -8.80 10.96 -11.85
N TYR A 118 -7.56 10.70 -11.41
CA TYR A 118 -6.36 11.35 -11.91
C TYR A 118 -6.18 11.16 -13.42
N ALA A 119 -6.31 9.93 -13.92
CA ALA A 119 -6.15 9.62 -15.34
C ALA A 119 -7.19 10.34 -16.21
N MET A 120 -8.44 10.42 -15.75
CA MET A 120 -9.49 11.13 -16.46
C MET A 120 -9.32 12.65 -16.42
N LEU A 121 -8.83 13.22 -15.30
CA LEU A 121 -8.48 14.65 -15.23
C LEU A 121 -7.34 14.98 -16.20
N GLN A 122 -6.30 14.16 -16.24
CA GLN A 122 -5.14 14.37 -17.09
C GLN A 122 -5.50 14.38 -18.58
N GLU A 123 -6.49 13.59 -18.98
CA GLU A 123 -7.00 13.57 -20.35
C GLU A 123 -8.06 14.64 -20.64
N GLY A 124 -8.47 15.42 -19.65
CA GLY A 124 -9.52 16.40 -19.78
C GLY A 124 -10.93 15.82 -19.97
N SER A 125 -11.10 14.50 -19.72
CA SER A 125 -12.39 13.82 -19.83
C SER A 125 -13.24 13.93 -18.55
N LEU A 126 -12.67 14.49 -17.49
CA LEU A 126 -13.32 14.77 -16.20
C LEU A 126 -12.89 16.15 -15.71
N LEU A 127 -13.81 16.87 -15.06
CA LEU A 127 -13.52 18.07 -14.29
C LEU A 127 -14.00 17.88 -12.85
N PRO A 128 -13.39 18.55 -11.85
CA PRO A 128 -13.75 18.37 -10.44
C PRO A 128 -15.23 18.62 -10.13
N ASP A 129 -15.83 19.62 -10.77
CA ASP A 129 -17.23 20.02 -10.55
C ASP A 129 -18.20 19.36 -11.56
N MET A 130 -17.69 18.48 -12.44
CA MET A 130 -18.56 17.74 -13.37
C MET A 130 -19.50 16.85 -12.57
N LEU A 131 -20.80 16.93 -12.88
CA LEU A 131 -21.81 16.09 -12.25
C LEU A 131 -21.73 14.66 -12.79
N LEU A 132 -21.61 13.71 -11.88
CA LEU A 132 -21.64 12.28 -12.14
C LEU A 132 -22.97 11.69 -11.65
N PRO A 133 -23.57 10.74 -12.39
CA PRO A 133 -24.79 10.10 -11.96
C PRO A 133 -24.52 9.22 -10.72
N ASP A 134 -25.38 9.36 -9.72
CA ASP A 134 -25.45 8.50 -8.54
C ASP A 134 -26.87 7.97 -8.40
N VAL A 135 -27.24 7.10 -9.33
CA VAL A 135 -28.56 6.46 -9.43
C VAL A 135 -28.40 4.95 -9.57
N PRO A 136 -29.42 4.15 -9.20
CA PRO A 136 -29.37 2.71 -9.43
C PRO A 136 -29.05 2.37 -10.89
N VAL A 137 -28.05 1.55 -11.11
CA VAL A 137 -27.63 1.13 -12.45
C VAL A 137 -27.57 -0.40 -12.53
N ASN A 138 -27.87 -0.93 -13.72
CA ASN A 138 -27.65 -2.33 -14.08
C ASN A 138 -26.84 -2.33 -15.38
N ILE A 139 -25.61 -2.81 -15.30
CA ILE A 139 -24.70 -2.88 -16.43
C ILE A 139 -24.44 -4.35 -16.74
N ASN A 140 -25.19 -4.91 -17.68
CA ASN A 140 -25.10 -6.34 -18.06
C ASN A 140 -25.20 -7.31 -16.87
N GLY A 141 -26.11 -7.03 -15.94
CA GLY A 141 -26.30 -7.84 -14.74
C GLY A 141 -25.43 -7.42 -13.54
N PHE A 142 -24.46 -6.53 -13.73
CA PHE A 142 -23.68 -5.95 -12.63
C PHE A 142 -24.43 -4.75 -12.05
N THR A 143 -24.84 -4.86 -10.78
CA THR A 143 -25.65 -3.86 -10.04
C THR A 143 -24.87 -3.35 -8.83
N PRO A 144 -23.89 -2.42 -9.02
CA PRO A 144 -23.16 -1.86 -7.90
C PRO A 144 -24.06 -1.03 -6.99
N GLN A 145 -23.74 -1.00 -5.70
CA GLN A 145 -24.44 -0.20 -4.70
C GLN A 145 -23.45 0.66 -3.93
N ASN A 146 -23.89 1.84 -3.47
CA ASN A 146 -23.12 2.62 -2.52
C ASN A 146 -23.13 1.94 -1.14
N PHE A 147 -22.10 2.18 -0.33
CA PHE A 147 -22.02 1.60 1.02
C PHE A 147 -23.20 2.02 1.90
N SER A 148 -23.71 3.24 1.73
CA SER A 148 -24.87 3.78 2.43
C SER A 148 -26.21 3.20 1.96
N MET A 149 -26.22 2.43 0.86
CA MET A 149 -27.44 1.97 0.16
C MET A 149 -28.35 3.11 -0.33
N GLN A 150 -27.84 4.33 -0.36
CA GLN A 150 -28.57 5.54 -0.80
C GLN A 150 -27.99 6.09 -2.11
N PHE A 151 -28.82 6.82 -2.83
CA PHE A 151 -28.48 7.44 -4.10
C PHE A 151 -28.89 8.92 -4.05
N GLU A 152 -28.07 9.80 -4.62
CA GLU A 152 -28.28 11.26 -4.55
C GLU A 152 -28.65 11.88 -5.89
N GLY A 153 -28.82 11.05 -6.91
CA GLY A 153 -29.17 11.51 -8.27
C GLY A 153 -27.94 11.96 -9.05
N ALA A 154 -27.32 13.06 -8.67
CA ALA A 154 -26.12 13.60 -9.30
C ALA A 154 -25.21 14.26 -8.26
N VAL A 155 -23.90 13.97 -8.33
CA VAL A 155 -22.90 14.51 -7.40
C VAL A 155 -21.68 15.03 -8.15
N PRO A 156 -21.01 16.10 -7.68
CA PRO A 156 -19.75 16.55 -8.25
C PRO A 156 -18.69 15.44 -8.20
N ALA A 157 -17.84 15.35 -9.22
CA ALA A 157 -16.82 14.30 -9.31
C ALA A 157 -15.84 14.32 -8.13
N SER A 158 -15.44 15.50 -7.65
CA SER A 158 -14.59 15.68 -6.47
C SER A 158 -15.25 15.14 -5.19
N GLU A 159 -16.55 15.40 -5.00
CA GLU A 159 -17.31 14.91 -3.86
C GLU A 159 -17.53 13.39 -3.96
N ALA A 160 -17.86 12.88 -5.14
CA ALA A 160 -17.98 11.45 -5.40
C ALA A 160 -16.70 10.68 -5.03
N LEU A 161 -15.53 11.26 -5.34
CA LEU A 161 -14.24 10.70 -4.95
C LEU A 161 -14.01 10.78 -3.44
N ALA A 162 -14.19 11.95 -2.83
CA ALA A 162 -13.97 12.17 -1.40
C ALA A 162 -14.82 11.22 -0.52
N ARG A 163 -16.05 10.94 -0.95
CA ARG A 163 -16.99 10.03 -0.28
C ARG A 163 -16.85 8.58 -0.75
N SER A 164 -15.98 8.35 -1.71
CA SER A 164 -15.73 7.01 -2.27
C SER A 164 -17.00 6.33 -2.81
N LEU A 165 -17.88 7.08 -3.48
CA LEU A 165 -19.12 6.53 -4.02
C LEU A 165 -18.83 5.48 -5.10
N ASN A 166 -19.58 4.40 -5.07
CA ASN A 166 -19.35 3.25 -5.97
C ASN A 166 -19.95 3.46 -7.35
N ILE A 167 -21.18 3.99 -7.43
CA ILE A 167 -21.88 4.19 -8.70
C ILE A 167 -21.13 5.17 -9.60
N PRO A 168 -20.76 6.40 -9.13
CA PRO A 168 -19.95 7.31 -9.92
C PRO A 168 -18.62 6.69 -10.37
N ALA A 169 -17.93 5.93 -9.50
CA ALA A 169 -16.67 5.29 -9.85
C ALA A 169 -16.81 4.25 -10.95
N VAL A 170 -17.86 3.42 -10.89
CA VAL A 170 -18.17 2.44 -11.94
C VAL A 170 -18.52 3.13 -13.25
N THR A 171 -19.31 4.19 -13.20
CA THR A 171 -19.67 4.99 -14.39
C THR A 171 -18.44 5.66 -15.01
N MET A 172 -17.54 6.20 -14.19
CA MET A 172 -16.26 6.72 -14.67
C MET A 172 -15.43 5.62 -15.36
N LEU A 173 -15.28 4.45 -14.73
CA LEU A 173 -14.54 3.33 -15.33
C LEU A 173 -15.16 2.84 -16.64
N GLN A 174 -16.48 2.78 -16.71
CA GLN A 174 -17.20 2.42 -17.95
C GLN A 174 -16.90 3.41 -19.09
N ARG A 175 -16.90 4.73 -18.79
CA ARG A 175 -16.59 5.78 -19.77
C ARG A 175 -15.10 5.79 -20.17
N TYR A 176 -14.20 5.62 -19.21
CA TYR A 176 -12.76 5.59 -19.45
C TYR A 176 -12.33 4.35 -20.22
N GLY A 177 -12.98 3.22 -19.96
CA GLY A 177 -12.71 1.91 -20.53
C GLY A 177 -11.83 1.03 -19.63
N VAL A 178 -12.36 -0.15 -19.28
CA VAL A 178 -11.66 -1.12 -18.43
C VAL A 178 -10.29 -1.51 -18.99
N PRO A 179 -10.11 -1.81 -20.30
CA PRO A 179 -8.80 -2.16 -20.84
C PRO A 179 -7.77 -1.04 -20.70
N LYS A 180 -8.21 0.21 -20.91
CA LYS A 180 -7.35 1.38 -20.81
C LYS A 180 -6.89 1.61 -19.37
N PHE A 181 -7.81 1.54 -18.41
CA PHE A 181 -7.48 1.67 -16.99
C PHE A 181 -6.60 0.54 -16.51
N HIS A 182 -6.88 -0.69 -16.92
CA HIS A 182 -6.04 -1.85 -16.62
C HIS A 182 -4.59 -1.64 -17.10
N SER A 183 -4.39 -1.20 -18.34
CA SER A 183 -3.06 -0.89 -18.87
C SER A 183 -2.38 0.24 -18.09
N PHE A 184 -3.13 1.27 -17.71
CA PHE A 184 -2.62 2.36 -16.87
C PHE A 184 -2.13 1.84 -15.50
N LEU A 185 -2.91 0.99 -14.83
CA LEU A 185 -2.52 0.40 -13.54
C LEU A 185 -1.22 -0.43 -13.64
N GLN A 186 -1.04 -1.17 -14.73
CA GLN A 186 0.20 -1.91 -14.99
C GLN A 186 1.39 -0.97 -15.21
N GLN A 187 1.20 0.11 -15.96
CA GLN A 187 2.22 1.14 -16.21
C GLN A 187 2.69 1.85 -14.93
N ILE A 188 1.79 2.09 -13.98
CA ILE A 188 2.15 2.67 -12.68
C ILE A 188 2.68 1.64 -11.67
N GLY A 189 2.89 0.39 -12.09
CA GLY A 189 3.63 -0.62 -11.33
C GLY A 189 2.79 -1.57 -10.49
N LEU A 190 1.47 -1.66 -10.67
CA LEU A 190 0.64 -2.65 -9.97
C LEU A 190 0.79 -4.03 -10.64
N LYS A 191 1.86 -4.73 -10.30
CA LYS A 191 2.33 -5.96 -10.98
C LYS A 191 1.39 -7.16 -10.81
N THR A 192 0.63 -7.19 -9.73
CA THR A 192 -0.30 -8.28 -9.42
C THR A 192 -1.59 -8.23 -10.24
N ILE A 193 -1.88 -7.08 -10.88
CA ILE A 193 -3.00 -6.93 -11.81
C ILE A 193 -2.57 -7.46 -13.19
N ASN A 194 -2.38 -8.77 -13.30
CA ASN A 194 -1.75 -9.44 -14.44
C ASN A 194 -2.69 -10.32 -15.27
N ARG A 195 -3.95 -10.49 -14.86
CA ARG A 195 -4.97 -11.18 -15.67
C ARG A 195 -5.53 -10.24 -16.73
N SER A 196 -6.28 -10.77 -17.70
CA SER A 196 -6.91 -9.95 -18.73
C SER A 196 -7.86 -8.90 -18.15
N SER A 197 -7.99 -7.75 -18.80
CA SER A 197 -8.93 -6.70 -18.39
C SER A 197 -10.39 -7.19 -18.31
N SER A 198 -10.76 -8.13 -19.19
CA SER A 198 -12.09 -8.76 -19.19
C SER A 198 -12.36 -9.64 -17.95
N HIS A 199 -11.29 -10.19 -17.35
CA HIS A 199 -11.42 -10.94 -16.09
C HIS A 199 -11.88 -10.05 -14.94
N TYR A 200 -11.36 -8.84 -14.85
CA TYR A 200 -11.70 -7.90 -13.79
C TYR A 200 -13.02 -7.16 -14.05
N GLY A 201 -13.27 -6.81 -15.31
CA GLY A 201 -14.45 -6.03 -15.67
C GLY A 201 -14.58 -4.74 -14.86
N LEU A 202 -15.81 -4.30 -14.60
CA LEU A 202 -16.10 -3.10 -13.80
C LEU A 202 -15.81 -3.28 -12.30
N SER A 203 -15.68 -4.52 -11.82
CA SER A 203 -15.31 -4.80 -10.42
C SER A 203 -13.89 -4.33 -10.09
N LEU A 204 -13.04 -4.10 -11.09
CA LEU A 204 -11.67 -3.59 -10.94
C LEU A 204 -11.60 -2.35 -10.03
N ILE A 205 -12.57 -1.44 -10.16
CA ILE A 205 -12.59 -0.19 -9.38
C ILE A 205 -13.17 -0.34 -7.96
N LEU A 206 -13.78 -1.48 -7.66
CA LEU A 206 -14.43 -1.78 -6.38
C LEU A 206 -13.71 -2.86 -5.57
N GLY A 207 -12.48 -3.24 -5.96
CA GLY A 207 -11.69 -4.24 -5.24
C GLY A 207 -11.71 -5.64 -5.87
N GLY A 208 -12.17 -5.76 -7.12
CA GLY A 208 -12.09 -7.01 -7.89
C GLY A 208 -10.67 -7.40 -8.31
N ALA A 209 -9.68 -6.57 -7.98
CA ALA A 209 -8.26 -6.87 -8.18
C ALA A 209 -7.52 -6.91 -6.84
N GLU A 210 -6.36 -7.59 -6.84
CA GLU A 210 -5.45 -7.64 -5.70
C GLU A 210 -4.15 -6.90 -6.03
N ALA A 211 -3.63 -6.16 -5.04
CA ALA A 211 -2.32 -5.51 -5.13
C ALA A 211 -1.56 -5.68 -3.82
N THR A 212 -0.22 -5.57 -3.89
CA THR A 212 0.61 -5.51 -2.69
C THR A 212 0.58 -4.10 -2.11
N LEU A 213 0.72 -3.98 -0.78
CA LEU A 213 0.87 -2.67 -0.15
C LEU A 213 2.10 -1.94 -0.69
N TRP A 214 3.16 -2.67 -1.01
CA TRP A 214 4.36 -2.16 -1.66
C TRP A 214 4.04 -1.44 -2.97
N ASP A 215 3.39 -2.12 -3.91
CA ASP A 215 3.09 -1.56 -5.23
C ASP A 215 2.12 -0.37 -5.14
N VAL A 216 1.10 -0.47 -4.31
CA VAL A 216 0.12 0.62 -4.09
C VAL A 216 0.79 1.86 -3.49
N THR A 217 1.62 1.69 -2.44
CA THR A 217 2.29 2.82 -1.79
C THR A 217 3.26 3.51 -2.76
N ASN A 218 3.98 2.72 -3.58
CA ASN A 218 4.85 3.26 -4.64
C ASN A 218 4.06 4.05 -5.69
N ALA A 219 2.91 3.55 -6.13
CA ALA A 219 2.07 4.25 -7.10
C ALA A 219 1.56 5.60 -6.55
N TYR A 220 1.16 5.65 -5.27
CA TYR A 220 0.79 6.90 -4.61
C TYR A 220 1.98 7.84 -4.42
N ALA A 221 3.16 7.33 -4.06
CA ALA A 221 4.37 8.12 -3.96
C ALA A 221 4.75 8.74 -5.32
N MET A 222 4.62 7.98 -6.41
CA MET A 222 4.85 8.47 -7.78
C MET A 222 3.86 9.59 -8.15
N MET A 223 2.58 9.43 -7.82
CA MET A 223 1.57 10.48 -8.03
C MET A 223 1.91 11.74 -7.22
N GLY A 224 2.31 11.59 -5.94
CA GLY A 224 2.75 12.71 -5.10
C GLY A 224 3.98 13.43 -5.67
N ARG A 225 4.95 12.69 -6.21
CA ARG A 225 6.13 13.27 -6.87
C ARG A 225 5.75 14.04 -8.13
N SER A 226 4.81 13.54 -8.92
CA SER A 226 4.30 14.25 -10.10
C SER A 226 3.64 15.57 -9.71
N LEU A 227 2.81 15.58 -8.67
CA LEU A 227 2.16 16.78 -8.15
C LEU A 227 3.18 17.82 -7.63
N LEU A 228 4.27 17.37 -7.02
CA LEU A 228 5.35 18.22 -6.53
C LEU A 228 6.38 18.57 -7.62
N GLN A 229 6.16 18.15 -8.86
CA GLN A 229 7.07 18.33 -9.99
C GLN A 229 8.51 17.79 -9.74
N LEU A 230 8.60 16.75 -8.91
CA LEU A 230 9.88 16.12 -8.57
C LEU A 230 10.26 15.07 -9.65
N PRO A 231 11.58 14.84 -9.89
CA PRO A 231 12.03 13.79 -10.79
C PRO A 231 11.51 12.42 -10.38
N GLN A 232 11.03 11.63 -11.33
CA GLN A 232 10.63 10.24 -11.05
C GLN A 232 11.86 9.40 -10.74
N ARG A 233 11.78 8.60 -9.67
CA ARG A 233 12.85 7.70 -9.20
C ARG A 233 12.25 6.39 -8.73
N SER A 234 12.98 5.31 -8.90
CA SER A 234 12.61 4.04 -8.28
C SER A 234 12.66 4.17 -6.76
N CYS A 235 11.68 3.57 -6.08
CA CYS A 235 11.67 3.55 -4.63
C CYS A 235 12.87 2.75 -4.12
N SER A 236 13.57 3.28 -3.13
CA SER A 236 14.72 2.64 -2.52
C SER A 236 14.42 2.24 -1.07
N LEU A 237 14.80 1.05 -0.73
CA LEU A 237 14.79 0.50 0.62
C LEU A 237 16.22 0.34 1.16
N LEU A 238 17.20 0.37 0.27
CA LEU A 238 18.62 0.30 0.59
C LEU A 238 19.30 1.63 0.32
N LEU A 239 20.28 1.99 1.16
CA LEU A 239 21.19 3.08 0.87
C LEU A 239 22.18 2.66 -0.23
N PRO A 240 22.63 3.60 -1.07
CA PRO A 240 23.73 3.34 -1.99
C PRO A 240 24.95 2.82 -1.24
N THR A 241 25.64 1.87 -1.83
CA THR A 241 26.93 1.36 -1.34
C THR A 241 28.04 2.37 -1.51
#